data_e5ff7b1e58747fb9eaa7efe0c1f4e2c8
#
_entry.id   e5ff7b1e58747fb9eaa7efe0c1f4e2c8
#
_cell.length_a   1.000
_cell.length_b   1.000
_cell.length_c   1.000
_cell.angle_alpha   90.00
_cell.angle_beta   90.00
_cell.angle_gamma   90.00
#
_symmetry.space_group_name_H-M   'P 1'
#
loop_
_entity.id
_entity.type
_entity.pdbx_description
1 polymer ?
#
loop_
_entity_poly.entity_id
_entity_poly.type
_entity_poly.pdbx_seq_one_letter_code
_entity_poly.pdbx_strand_id
1 'polypeptide(L)'
;LKPLKESFKLYTQNIEHILLLSVTVLLPFFLIQTVVVNQMYIRVSDTPFLFIGDFVNGFYMLLFSIITQVPFIQYVLSDIEGEEQRVKKAYQSFLKYGFSVFVFALCYVLIVVTGMFLFIIPGMIAAVLLFLTPYMTVMSDKPVHHAWKTAFRLGKKKFFPILLIILLTASVEFLIGFVVMNSIASVTGNYLAIVLGQCVLNMIVFPFVVIFTTFYARKWHNELVFQAK
;
A
#
# COMPACT_ATOMS: atom_id res chain seq x y z
N LEU A 1 -20.55 -4.27 5.70
CA LEU A 1 -20.81 -2.93 5.10
C LEU A 1 -20.38 -1.76 5.99
N LYS A 2 -20.30 -1.94 7.34
CA LYS A 2 -19.94 -0.88 8.28
C LYS A 2 -18.54 -0.27 8.01
N PRO A 3 -17.44 -1.07 7.85
CA PRO A 3 -16.11 -0.53 7.57
C PRO A 3 -16.03 0.28 6.26
N LEU A 4 -16.71 -0.15 5.21
CA LEU A 4 -16.72 0.59 3.92
C LEU A 4 -17.36 1.97 4.06
N LYS A 5 -18.49 2.05 4.76
CA LYS A 5 -19.18 3.33 5.00
C LYS A 5 -18.33 4.27 5.87
N GLU A 6 -17.68 3.74 6.90
CA GLU A 6 -16.79 4.51 7.78
C GLU A 6 -15.56 5.00 7.00
N SER A 7 -14.96 4.16 6.16
CA SER A 7 -13.81 4.54 5.30
C SER A 7 -14.19 5.66 4.33
N PHE A 8 -15.33 5.54 3.67
CA PHE A 8 -15.80 6.55 2.74
C PHE A 8 -16.10 7.88 3.44
N LYS A 9 -16.75 7.82 4.61
CA LYS A 9 -17.04 9.01 5.43
C LYS A 9 -15.75 9.71 5.86
N LEU A 10 -14.78 8.96 6.40
CA LEU A 10 -13.49 9.51 6.83
C LEU A 10 -12.75 10.14 5.64
N TYR A 11 -12.71 9.45 4.51
CA TYR A 11 -12.02 9.90 3.31
C TYR A 11 -12.61 11.22 2.79
N THR A 12 -13.94 11.30 2.64
CA THR A 12 -14.61 12.49 2.11
C THR A 12 -14.58 13.69 3.06
N GLN A 13 -14.67 13.44 4.37
CA GLN A 13 -14.63 14.51 5.38
C GLN A 13 -13.24 15.09 5.61
N ASN A 14 -12.17 14.35 5.26
CA ASN A 14 -10.78 14.74 5.54
C ASN A 14 -9.91 14.75 4.27
N ILE A 15 -10.51 14.97 3.11
CA ILE A 15 -9.82 14.85 1.82
C ILE A 15 -8.60 15.78 1.73
N GLU A 16 -8.64 16.97 2.31
CA GLU A 16 -7.53 17.93 2.32
C GLU A 16 -6.29 17.36 3.03
N HIS A 17 -6.48 16.79 4.21
CA HIS A 17 -5.38 16.17 4.96
C HIS A 17 -4.83 14.92 4.26
N ILE A 18 -5.71 14.13 3.65
CA ILE A 18 -5.32 12.92 2.91
C ILE A 18 -4.51 13.31 1.66
N LEU A 19 -4.96 14.32 0.91
CA LEU A 19 -4.21 14.84 -0.23
C LEU A 19 -2.88 15.46 0.18
N LEU A 20 -2.84 16.19 1.30
CA LEU A 20 -1.59 16.72 1.85
C LEU A 20 -0.58 15.59 2.13
N LEU A 21 -1.01 14.50 2.80
CA LEU A 21 -0.18 13.32 3.03
C LEU A 21 0.21 12.63 1.72
N SER A 22 -0.69 12.58 0.74
CA SER A 22 -0.41 11.99 -0.56
C SER A 22 0.68 12.78 -1.31
N VAL A 23 0.56 14.10 -1.36
CA VAL A 23 1.55 14.95 -2.03
C VAL A 23 2.91 14.91 -1.34
N THR A 24 2.93 14.90 -0.01
CA THR A 24 4.19 14.97 0.74
C THR A 24 4.88 13.62 0.91
N VAL A 25 4.14 12.52 0.92
CA VAL A 25 4.70 11.17 1.12
C VAL A 25 4.61 10.34 -0.14
N LEU A 26 3.43 10.15 -0.76
CA LEU A 26 3.29 9.29 -1.93
C LEU A 26 4.01 9.83 -3.16
N LEU A 27 3.82 11.11 -3.50
CA LEU A 27 4.35 11.68 -4.73
C LEU A 27 5.88 11.54 -4.85
N PRO A 28 6.71 11.82 -3.83
CA PRO A 28 8.15 11.60 -3.91
C PRO A 28 8.54 10.16 -4.24
N PHE A 29 7.88 9.17 -3.63
CA PHE A 29 8.15 7.77 -3.91
C PHE A 29 7.73 7.37 -5.33
N PHE A 30 6.58 7.86 -5.84
CA PHE A 30 6.18 7.65 -7.22
C PHE A 30 7.14 8.27 -8.22
N LEU A 31 7.64 9.47 -7.97
CA LEU A 31 8.62 10.11 -8.84
C LEU A 31 9.92 9.31 -8.89
N ILE A 32 10.42 8.85 -7.74
CA ILE A 32 11.61 7.99 -7.67
C ILE A 32 11.36 6.69 -8.45
N GLN A 33 10.23 6.03 -8.23
CA GLN A 33 9.86 4.81 -8.96
C GLN A 33 9.85 5.06 -10.47
N THR A 34 9.16 6.11 -10.92
CA THR A 34 9.05 6.44 -12.35
C THR A 34 10.42 6.62 -12.99
N VAL A 35 11.32 7.37 -12.33
CA VAL A 35 12.67 7.61 -12.86
C VAL A 35 13.47 6.31 -12.92
N VAL A 36 13.49 5.53 -11.84
CA VAL A 36 14.27 4.28 -11.78
C VAL A 36 13.77 3.27 -12.79
N VAL A 37 12.46 3.07 -12.85
CA VAL A 37 11.84 2.09 -13.76
C VAL A 37 12.03 2.49 -15.21
N ASN A 38 11.85 3.76 -15.57
CA ASN A 38 12.11 4.22 -16.94
C ASN A 38 13.57 4.04 -17.35
N GLN A 39 14.52 4.37 -16.47
CA GLN A 39 15.94 4.14 -16.73
C GLN A 39 16.24 2.65 -16.96
N MET A 40 15.54 1.78 -16.23
CA MET A 40 15.70 0.34 -16.42
C MET A 40 15.14 -0.12 -17.76
N TYR A 41 13.93 0.30 -18.13
CA TYR A 41 13.34 -0.03 -19.45
C TYR A 41 14.21 0.45 -20.61
N ILE A 42 14.76 1.67 -20.53
CA ILE A 42 15.68 2.19 -21.58
C ILE A 42 16.91 1.29 -21.72
N ARG A 43 17.48 0.78 -20.60
CA ARG A 43 18.66 -0.08 -20.66
C ARG A 43 18.40 -1.48 -21.19
N VAL A 44 17.18 -1.98 -21.07
CA VAL A 44 16.81 -3.35 -21.48
C VAL A 44 16.00 -3.39 -22.78
N SER A 45 15.63 -2.21 -23.35
CA SER A 45 14.75 -2.09 -24.54
C SER A 45 15.25 -2.92 -25.74
N ASP A 46 16.56 -2.91 -25.97
CA ASP A 46 17.19 -3.56 -27.11
C ASP A 46 17.75 -4.97 -26.75
N THR A 47 17.33 -5.51 -25.62
CA THR A 47 17.77 -6.82 -25.13
C THR A 47 16.58 -7.79 -25.01
N PRO A 48 16.84 -9.12 -25.04
CA PRO A 48 15.78 -10.11 -24.76
C PRO A 48 15.29 -10.12 -23.30
N PHE A 49 15.78 -9.20 -22.46
CA PHE A 49 15.55 -9.16 -21.02
C PHE A 49 14.53 -8.09 -20.59
N LEU A 50 13.56 -7.75 -21.42
CA LEU A 50 12.49 -6.79 -21.10
C LEU A 50 11.78 -7.09 -19.77
N PHE A 51 11.62 -8.38 -19.44
CA PHE A 51 11.02 -8.83 -18.19
C PHE A 51 11.72 -8.29 -16.93
N ILE A 52 13.01 -7.89 -17.02
CA ILE A 52 13.73 -7.26 -15.91
C ILE A 52 13.11 -5.91 -15.59
N GLY A 53 12.67 -5.15 -16.59
CA GLY A 53 11.94 -3.89 -16.37
C GLY A 53 10.65 -4.11 -15.58
N ASP A 54 9.88 -5.14 -15.95
CA ASP A 54 8.64 -5.49 -15.25
C ASP A 54 8.90 -5.95 -13.80
N PHE A 55 9.95 -6.75 -13.61
CA PHE A 55 10.39 -7.19 -12.28
C PHE A 55 10.76 -6.00 -11.39
N VAL A 56 11.58 -5.07 -11.91
CA VAL A 56 12.00 -3.87 -11.18
C VAL A 56 10.80 -2.98 -10.88
N ASN A 57 9.89 -2.82 -11.84
CA ASN A 57 8.66 -2.06 -11.61
C ASN A 57 7.80 -2.66 -10.49
N GLY A 58 7.52 -3.95 -10.54
CA GLY A 58 6.78 -4.68 -9.50
C GLY A 58 7.46 -4.58 -8.14
N PHE A 59 8.79 -4.70 -8.11
CA PHE A 59 9.59 -4.57 -6.89
C PHE A 59 9.41 -3.20 -6.23
N TYR A 60 9.63 -2.11 -6.97
CA TYR A 60 9.50 -0.75 -6.41
C TYR A 60 8.05 -0.40 -6.10
N MET A 61 7.08 -0.83 -6.91
CA MET A 61 5.66 -0.62 -6.65
C MET A 61 5.24 -1.22 -5.30
N LEU A 62 5.59 -2.47 -5.04
CA LEU A 62 5.29 -3.13 -3.76
C LEU A 62 6.07 -2.52 -2.60
N LEU A 63 7.37 -2.24 -2.79
CA LEU A 63 8.23 -1.65 -1.76
C LEU A 63 7.65 -0.32 -1.27
N PHE A 64 7.37 0.58 -2.19
CA PHE A 64 6.88 1.91 -1.85
C PHE A 64 5.45 1.90 -1.33
N SER A 65 4.59 1.01 -1.85
CA SER A 65 3.23 0.86 -1.33
C SER A 65 3.23 0.47 0.15
N ILE A 66 4.13 -0.42 0.58
CA ILE A 66 4.21 -0.86 1.99
C ILE A 66 4.69 0.26 2.91
N ILE A 67 5.69 1.02 2.48
CA ILE A 67 6.27 2.09 3.31
C ILE A 67 5.28 3.25 3.45
N THR A 68 4.68 3.64 2.35
CA THR A 68 3.77 4.79 2.29
C THR A 68 2.42 4.56 2.96
N GLN A 69 2.07 3.33 3.33
CA GLN A 69 0.87 3.03 4.13
C GLN A 69 0.95 3.61 5.56
N VAL A 70 2.14 3.66 6.15
CA VAL A 70 2.35 3.99 7.57
C VAL A 70 1.65 5.28 8.01
N PRO A 71 1.82 6.43 7.35
CA PRO A 71 1.19 7.67 7.78
C PRO A 71 -0.33 7.63 7.66
N PHE A 72 -0.89 6.97 6.65
CA PHE A 72 -2.33 6.85 6.49
C PHE A 72 -2.95 5.94 7.55
N ILE A 73 -2.28 4.84 7.92
CA ILE A 73 -2.71 3.98 9.02
C ILE A 73 -2.79 4.79 10.32
N GLN A 74 -1.74 5.55 10.65
CA GLN A 74 -1.74 6.39 11.85
C GLN A 74 -2.81 7.47 11.80
N TYR A 75 -3.02 8.08 10.63
CA TYR A 75 -4.06 9.09 10.45
C TYR A 75 -5.44 8.54 10.80
N VAL A 76 -5.77 7.33 10.32
CA VAL A 76 -7.05 6.65 10.64
C VAL A 76 -7.17 6.36 12.14
N LEU A 77 -6.10 5.89 12.77
CA LEU A 77 -6.12 5.59 14.20
C LEU A 77 -6.35 6.86 15.03
N SER A 78 -5.63 7.94 14.71
CA SER A 78 -5.80 9.24 15.37
C SER A 78 -7.19 9.84 15.16
N ASP A 79 -7.81 9.62 14.00
CA ASP A 79 -9.20 10.06 13.76
C ASP A 79 -10.19 9.30 14.63
N ILE A 80 -10.03 7.98 14.74
CA ILE A 80 -10.88 7.13 15.58
C ILE A 80 -10.72 7.43 17.08
N GLU A 81 -9.54 7.87 17.50
CA GLU A 81 -9.23 8.27 18.88
C GLU A 81 -9.64 9.71 19.19
N GLY A 82 -10.14 10.45 18.19
CA GLY A 82 -10.60 11.83 18.35
C GLY A 82 -9.48 12.85 18.56
N GLU A 83 -8.27 12.55 18.07
CA GLU A 83 -7.11 13.42 18.27
C GLU A 83 -7.12 14.63 17.34
N GLU A 84 -6.69 15.80 17.85
CA GLU A 84 -6.67 17.05 17.06
C GLU A 84 -5.50 17.11 16.07
N GLN A 85 -4.31 16.58 16.44
CA GLN A 85 -3.07 16.70 15.65
C GLN A 85 -2.82 15.47 14.76
N ARG A 86 -3.82 15.00 14.02
CA ARG A 86 -3.78 13.75 13.23
C ARG A 86 -2.66 13.72 12.18
N VAL A 87 -2.50 14.82 11.42
CA VAL A 87 -1.47 14.94 10.38
C VAL A 87 -0.07 14.91 10.98
N LYS A 88 0.15 15.64 12.09
CA LYS A 88 1.45 15.63 12.77
C LYS A 88 1.83 14.24 13.29
N LYS A 89 0.86 13.52 13.88
CA LYS A 89 1.08 12.14 14.33
C LYS A 89 1.33 11.18 13.17
N ALA A 90 0.68 11.38 12.03
CA ALA A 90 0.94 10.62 10.82
C ALA A 90 2.41 10.75 10.37
N TYR A 91 2.95 11.98 10.32
CA TYR A 91 4.37 12.19 10.01
C TYR A 91 5.31 11.63 11.09
N GLN A 92 4.98 11.80 12.36
CA GLN A 92 5.77 11.23 13.45
C GLN A 92 5.85 9.71 13.38
N SER A 93 4.72 9.06 13.08
CA SER A 93 4.65 7.61 12.89
C SER A 93 5.49 7.17 11.68
N PHE A 94 5.42 7.92 10.57
CA PHE A 94 6.23 7.66 9.39
C PHE A 94 7.73 7.73 9.70
N LEU A 95 8.18 8.74 10.45
CA LEU A 95 9.58 8.86 10.88
C LEU A 95 9.97 7.76 11.88
N LYS A 96 9.09 7.43 12.82
CA LYS A 96 9.33 6.42 13.86
C LYS A 96 9.46 5.01 13.28
N TYR A 97 8.56 4.62 12.38
CA TYR A 97 8.48 3.25 11.86
C TYR A 97 9.02 3.09 10.44
N GLY A 98 9.19 4.17 9.69
CA GLY A 98 9.53 4.15 8.27
C GLY A 98 10.75 3.29 7.97
N PHE A 99 11.85 3.46 8.72
CA PHE A 99 13.05 2.65 8.51
C PHE A 99 12.83 1.15 8.79
N SER A 100 12.17 0.81 9.91
CA SER A 100 11.92 -0.59 10.24
C SER A 100 10.94 -1.26 9.28
N VAL A 101 9.94 -0.51 8.81
CA VAL A 101 9.00 -0.95 7.77
C VAL A 101 9.69 -1.07 6.42
N PHE A 102 10.63 -0.17 6.08
CA PHE A 102 11.44 -0.26 4.86
C PHE A 102 12.27 -1.55 4.82
N VAL A 103 13.00 -1.86 5.89
CA VAL A 103 13.79 -3.10 5.97
C VAL A 103 12.89 -4.34 5.86
N PHE A 104 11.74 -4.33 6.52
CA PHE A 104 10.75 -5.39 6.37
C PHE A 104 10.23 -5.47 4.94
N ALA A 105 9.89 -4.35 4.33
CA ALA A 105 9.35 -4.28 2.98
C ALA A 105 10.33 -4.85 1.96
N LEU A 106 11.65 -4.60 2.09
CA LEU A 106 12.67 -5.22 1.26
C LEU A 106 12.61 -6.74 1.32
N CYS A 107 12.60 -7.32 2.53
CA CYS A 107 12.52 -8.77 2.71
C CYS A 107 11.19 -9.32 2.19
N TYR A 108 10.08 -8.66 2.50
CA TYR A 108 8.75 -9.06 2.07
C TYR A 108 8.62 -9.08 0.54
N VAL A 109 9.04 -8.00 -0.11
CA VAL A 109 8.94 -7.89 -1.58
C VAL A 109 9.82 -8.93 -2.27
N LEU A 110 11.04 -9.15 -1.78
CA LEU A 110 11.91 -10.21 -2.30
C LEU A 110 11.24 -11.59 -2.20
N ILE A 111 10.64 -11.92 -1.05
CA ILE A 111 9.95 -13.20 -0.85
C ILE A 111 8.73 -13.30 -1.78
N VAL A 112 7.91 -12.25 -1.86
CA VAL A 112 6.68 -12.26 -2.66
C VAL A 112 6.99 -12.32 -4.14
N VAL A 113 7.88 -11.45 -4.65
CA VAL A 113 8.19 -11.36 -6.07
C VAL A 113 8.94 -12.62 -6.54
N THR A 114 9.93 -13.09 -5.77
CA THR A 114 10.62 -14.35 -6.08
C THR A 114 9.64 -15.54 -6.00
N GLY A 115 8.79 -15.56 -4.99
CA GLY A 115 7.76 -16.58 -4.84
C GLY A 115 6.77 -16.60 -6.01
N MET A 116 6.32 -15.43 -6.48
CA MET A 116 5.45 -15.33 -7.65
C MET A 116 6.15 -15.71 -8.96
N PHE A 117 7.44 -15.40 -9.09
CA PHE A 117 8.23 -15.76 -10.26
C PHE A 117 8.46 -17.28 -10.36
N LEU A 118 8.75 -17.94 -9.25
CA LEU A 118 8.96 -19.39 -9.20
C LEU A 118 7.63 -20.16 -9.28
N PHE A 119 6.68 -19.77 -8.43
CA PHE A 119 5.34 -20.36 -8.36
C PHE A 119 4.35 -19.31 -7.84
N ILE A 120 3.32 -18.99 -8.60
CA ILE A 120 2.30 -17.96 -8.26
C ILE A 120 1.69 -18.21 -6.87
N ILE A 121 1.39 -19.47 -6.54
CA ILE A 121 0.70 -19.83 -5.28
C ILE A 121 1.54 -19.51 -4.03
N PRO A 122 2.80 -19.93 -3.88
CA PRO A 122 3.63 -19.57 -2.73
C PRO A 122 3.83 -18.05 -2.57
N GLY A 123 4.03 -17.33 -3.67
CA GLY A 123 4.14 -15.86 -3.63
C GLY A 123 2.87 -15.21 -3.10
N MET A 124 1.71 -15.65 -3.55
CA MET A 124 0.41 -15.17 -3.09
C MET A 124 0.16 -15.50 -1.60
N ILE A 125 0.54 -16.70 -1.16
CA ILE A 125 0.43 -17.08 0.26
C ILE A 125 1.32 -16.17 1.12
N ALA A 126 2.57 -15.93 0.73
CA ALA A 126 3.47 -15.04 1.45
C ALA A 126 2.93 -13.60 1.48
N ALA A 127 2.40 -13.12 0.35
CA ALA A 127 1.77 -11.81 0.25
C ALA A 127 0.65 -11.65 1.28
N VAL A 128 -0.29 -12.59 1.35
CA VAL A 128 -1.44 -12.52 2.27
C VAL A 128 -1.02 -12.63 3.73
N LEU A 129 -0.11 -13.56 4.06
CA LEU A 129 0.28 -13.83 5.44
C LEU A 129 0.98 -12.65 6.11
N LEU A 130 1.74 -11.88 5.36
CA LEU A 130 2.54 -10.77 5.87
C LEU A 130 1.95 -9.39 5.56
N PHE A 131 0.87 -9.32 4.78
CA PHE A 131 0.23 -8.08 4.32
C PHE A 131 -0.07 -7.08 5.44
N LEU A 132 -0.55 -7.58 6.57
CA LEU A 132 -0.97 -6.74 7.70
C LEU A 132 0.19 -6.27 8.60
N THR A 133 1.45 -6.57 8.28
CA THR A 133 2.59 -6.22 9.15
C THR A 133 2.72 -4.71 9.40
N PRO A 134 2.63 -3.82 8.39
CA PRO A 134 2.66 -2.38 8.66
C PRO A 134 1.51 -1.92 9.56
N TYR A 135 0.31 -2.49 9.37
CA TYR A 135 -0.87 -2.18 10.18
C TYR A 135 -0.67 -2.59 11.64
N MET A 136 -0.15 -3.79 11.88
CA MET A 136 0.11 -4.27 13.24
C MET A 136 1.24 -3.50 13.91
N THR A 137 2.25 -3.04 13.16
CA THR A 137 3.33 -2.20 13.66
C THR A 137 2.79 -0.90 14.23
N VAL A 138 1.98 -0.19 13.47
CA VAL A 138 1.40 1.08 13.90
C VAL A 138 0.35 0.90 15.00
N MET A 139 -0.58 -0.07 14.86
CA MET A 139 -1.66 -0.32 15.81
C MET A 139 -1.18 -0.76 17.19
N SER A 140 -0.11 -1.55 17.27
CA SER A 140 0.40 -2.06 18.53
C SER A 140 1.52 -1.21 19.13
N ASP A 141 1.92 -0.14 18.44
CA ASP A 141 3.06 0.73 18.79
C ASP A 141 4.35 -0.08 19.04
N LYS A 142 4.56 -1.15 18.25
CA LYS A 142 5.69 -2.08 18.40
C LYS A 142 6.53 -2.11 17.13
N PRO A 143 7.86 -2.30 17.27
CA PRO A 143 8.71 -2.46 16.10
C PRO A 143 8.31 -3.71 15.29
N VAL A 144 8.63 -3.69 14.01
CA VAL A 144 8.22 -4.71 13.02
C VAL A 144 8.57 -6.15 13.46
N HIS A 145 9.73 -6.35 14.10
CA HIS A 145 10.18 -7.68 14.55
C HIS A 145 9.31 -8.32 15.66
N HIS A 146 8.42 -7.55 16.27
CA HIS A 146 7.38 -8.07 17.15
C HIS A 146 6.01 -8.11 16.45
N ALA A 147 5.71 -7.10 15.65
CA ALA A 147 4.42 -6.94 14.99
C ALA A 147 4.16 -8.02 13.91
N TRP A 148 5.19 -8.46 13.18
CA TRP A 148 5.05 -9.46 12.10
C TRP A 148 4.45 -10.79 12.60
N LYS A 149 4.75 -11.21 13.84
CA LYS A 149 4.17 -12.44 14.42
C LYS A 149 2.66 -12.34 14.59
N THR A 150 2.18 -11.16 15.01
CA THR A 150 0.74 -10.89 15.13
C THR A 150 0.10 -10.80 13.75
N ALA A 151 0.74 -10.13 12.80
CA ALA A 151 0.28 -10.05 11.40
C ALA A 151 0.19 -11.44 10.77
N PHE A 152 1.19 -12.27 10.92
CA PHE A 152 1.22 -13.65 10.41
C PHE A 152 0.11 -14.52 11.01
N ARG A 153 -0.15 -14.40 12.34
CA ARG A 153 -1.26 -15.10 13.01
C ARG A 153 -2.61 -14.66 12.47
N LEU A 154 -2.80 -13.36 12.26
CA LEU A 154 -4.00 -12.80 11.62
C LEU A 154 -4.10 -13.25 10.17
N GLY A 155 -2.99 -13.22 9.43
CA GLY A 155 -2.91 -13.69 8.05
C GLY A 155 -3.38 -15.14 7.90
N LYS A 156 -2.96 -16.03 8.80
CA LYS A 156 -3.45 -17.41 8.83
C LYS A 156 -4.94 -17.50 9.15
N LYS A 157 -5.40 -16.75 10.16
CA LYS A 157 -6.79 -16.82 10.64
C LYS A 157 -7.79 -16.17 9.68
N LYS A 158 -7.39 -15.11 8.99
CA LYS A 158 -8.21 -14.29 8.09
C LYS A 158 -7.69 -14.35 6.65
N PHE A 159 -7.10 -15.46 6.23
CA PHE A 159 -6.46 -15.61 4.93
C PHE A 159 -7.39 -15.20 3.77
N PHE A 160 -8.56 -15.84 3.67
CA PHE A 160 -9.51 -15.56 2.58
C PHE A 160 -10.05 -14.11 2.60
N PRO A 161 -10.46 -13.53 3.75
CA PRO A 161 -10.84 -12.13 3.80
C PRO A 161 -9.74 -11.17 3.38
N ILE A 162 -8.48 -11.41 3.77
CA ILE A 162 -7.34 -10.57 3.37
C ILE A 162 -7.07 -10.73 1.88
N LEU A 163 -7.05 -11.97 1.38
CA LEU A 163 -6.90 -12.25 -0.05
C LEU A 163 -7.97 -11.54 -0.87
N LEU A 164 -9.23 -11.59 -0.42
CA LEU A 164 -10.34 -10.91 -1.07
C LEU A 164 -10.15 -9.39 -1.10
N ILE A 165 -9.69 -8.78 -0.01
CA ILE A 165 -9.38 -7.34 0.02
C ILE A 165 -8.29 -7.02 -1.00
N ILE A 166 -7.19 -7.77 -0.99
CA ILE A 166 -6.07 -7.55 -1.93
C ILE A 166 -6.57 -7.67 -3.38
N LEU A 167 -7.31 -8.71 -3.72
CA LEU A 167 -7.82 -8.93 -5.07
C LEU A 167 -8.83 -7.86 -5.49
N LEU A 168 -9.77 -7.51 -4.62
CA LEU A 168 -10.77 -6.48 -4.92
C LEU A 168 -10.13 -5.12 -5.11
N THR A 169 -9.22 -4.71 -4.22
CA THR A 169 -8.56 -3.42 -4.32
C THR A 169 -7.66 -3.35 -5.56
N ALA A 170 -6.90 -4.40 -5.85
CA ALA A 170 -6.08 -4.49 -7.06
C ALA A 170 -6.95 -4.46 -8.34
N SER A 171 -8.08 -5.16 -8.35
CA SER A 171 -8.99 -5.17 -9.50
C SER A 171 -9.63 -3.80 -9.73
N VAL A 172 -10.06 -3.12 -8.67
CA VAL A 172 -10.64 -1.77 -8.76
C VAL A 172 -9.58 -0.78 -9.26
N GLU A 173 -8.38 -0.82 -8.70
CA GLU A 173 -7.26 0.04 -9.10
C GLU A 173 -6.88 -0.19 -10.56
N PHE A 174 -6.79 -1.46 -11.00
CA PHE A 174 -6.54 -1.83 -12.38
C PHE A 174 -7.62 -1.29 -13.34
N LEU A 175 -8.90 -1.49 -13.01
CA LEU A 175 -10.00 -1.03 -13.86
C LEU A 175 -10.04 0.49 -13.98
N ILE A 176 -9.91 1.21 -12.87
CA ILE A 176 -9.88 2.67 -12.88
C ILE A 176 -8.66 3.16 -13.65
N GLY A 177 -7.48 2.58 -13.38
CA GLY A 177 -6.24 2.89 -14.09
C GLY A 177 -6.36 2.67 -15.59
N PHE A 178 -6.91 1.52 -16.01
CA PHE A 178 -7.14 1.20 -17.41
C PHE A 178 -8.04 2.24 -18.11
N VAL A 179 -9.16 2.60 -17.50
CA VAL A 179 -10.09 3.59 -18.06
C VAL A 179 -9.43 4.96 -18.15
N VAL A 180 -8.81 5.44 -17.08
CA VAL A 180 -8.19 6.78 -17.03
C VAL A 180 -7.02 6.87 -17.99
N MET A 181 -6.14 5.85 -18.03
CA MET A 181 -4.98 5.88 -18.94
C MET A 181 -5.40 5.84 -20.42
N ASN A 182 -6.37 5.00 -20.79
CA ASN A 182 -6.88 5.00 -22.16
C ASN A 182 -7.57 6.32 -22.53
N SER A 183 -8.28 6.95 -21.58
CA SER A 183 -8.89 8.26 -21.82
C SER A 183 -7.85 9.35 -22.04
N ILE A 184 -6.76 9.37 -21.27
CA ILE A 184 -5.66 10.32 -21.47
C ILE A 184 -4.96 10.04 -22.80
N ALA A 185 -4.64 8.77 -23.09
CA ALA A 185 -3.96 8.38 -24.33
C ALA A 185 -4.78 8.71 -25.60
N SER A 186 -6.11 8.69 -25.52
CA SER A 186 -6.98 9.07 -26.64
C SER A 186 -6.97 10.58 -26.93
N VAL A 187 -6.65 11.40 -25.93
CA VAL A 187 -6.60 12.87 -26.07
C VAL A 187 -5.19 13.35 -26.39
N THR A 188 -4.17 12.71 -25.83
CA THR A 188 -2.77 13.12 -26.02
C THR A 188 -1.83 11.92 -26.04
N GLY A 189 -0.91 11.91 -27.02
CA GLY A 189 0.20 10.97 -27.04
C GLY A 189 1.39 11.35 -26.13
N ASN A 190 1.23 12.39 -25.30
CA ASN A 190 2.31 12.87 -24.45
C ASN A 190 2.51 11.94 -23.25
N TYR A 191 3.67 11.30 -23.17
CA TYR A 191 4.05 10.40 -22.10
C TYR A 191 3.98 11.05 -20.71
N LEU A 192 4.37 12.33 -20.58
CA LEU A 192 4.30 13.05 -19.29
C LEU A 192 2.85 13.20 -18.80
N ALA A 193 1.89 13.42 -19.70
CA ALA A 193 0.48 13.50 -19.33
C ALA A 193 -0.03 12.17 -18.77
N ILE A 194 0.40 11.06 -19.35
CA ILE A 194 0.06 9.70 -18.89
C ILE A 194 0.66 9.46 -17.48
N VAL A 195 1.94 9.78 -17.28
CA VAL A 195 2.61 9.62 -15.99
C VAL A 195 1.97 10.48 -14.89
N LEU A 196 1.69 11.75 -15.20
CA LEU A 196 1.01 12.65 -14.25
C LEU A 196 -0.40 12.16 -13.92
N GLY A 197 -1.15 11.69 -14.90
CA GLY A 197 -2.46 11.08 -14.69
C GLY A 197 -2.38 9.86 -13.75
N GLN A 198 -1.40 9.00 -13.95
CA GLN A 198 -1.16 7.85 -13.05
C GLN A 198 -0.80 8.28 -11.64
N CYS A 199 0.05 9.30 -11.48
CA CYS A 199 0.40 9.85 -10.17
C CYS A 199 -0.84 10.39 -9.44
N VAL A 200 -1.66 11.19 -10.11
CA VAL A 200 -2.89 11.76 -9.54
C VAL A 200 -3.86 10.65 -9.14
N LEU A 201 -4.06 9.66 -10.01
CA LEU A 201 -4.91 8.52 -9.72
C LEU A 201 -4.46 7.79 -8.46
N ASN A 202 -3.18 7.47 -8.37
CA ASN A 202 -2.63 6.75 -7.22
C ASN A 202 -2.72 7.59 -5.93
N MET A 203 -2.53 8.91 -6.00
CA MET A 203 -2.71 9.81 -4.85
C MET A 203 -4.14 9.84 -4.31
N ILE A 204 -5.13 9.51 -5.15
CA ILE A 204 -6.54 9.45 -4.76
C ILE A 204 -6.93 8.03 -4.31
N VAL A 205 -6.60 7.01 -5.09
CA VAL A 205 -7.08 5.64 -4.86
C VAL A 205 -6.32 4.95 -3.73
N PHE A 206 -5.01 5.07 -3.69
CA PHE A 206 -4.17 4.36 -2.71
C PHE A 206 -4.52 4.71 -1.25
N PRO A 207 -4.67 5.99 -0.84
CA PRO A 207 -5.06 6.30 0.54
C PRO A 207 -6.42 5.70 0.93
N PHE A 208 -7.37 5.69 0.01
CA PHE A 208 -8.67 5.07 0.25
C PHE A 208 -8.55 3.57 0.56
N VAL A 209 -7.72 2.85 -0.22
CA VAL A 209 -7.42 1.43 0.00
C VAL A 209 -6.79 1.19 1.37
N VAL A 210 -5.83 2.03 1.76
CA VAL A 210 -5.16 1.91 3.07
C VAL A 210 -6.13 2.20 4.22
N ILE A 211 -6.96 3.24 4.11
CA ILE A 211 -8.00 3.58 5.09
C ILE A 211 -8.97 2.41 5.26
N PHE A 212 -9.48 1.90 4.15
CA PHE A 212 -10.40 0.75 4.12
C PHE A 212 -9.80 -0.48 4.81
N THR A 213 -8.57 -0.82 4.45
CA THR A 213 -7.84 -1.95 5.05
C THR A 213 -7.59 -1.73 6.55
N THR A 214 -7.30 -0.49 6.97
CA THR A 214 -7.07 -0.15 8.38
C THR A 214 -8.29 -0.45 9.26
N PHE A 215 -9.50 -0.11 8.81
CA PHE A 215 -10.72 -0.44 9.54
C PHE A 215 -10.93 -1.95 9.71
N TYR A 216 -10.64 -2.74 8.67
CA TYR A 216 -10.72 -4.21 8.77
C TYR A 216 -9.63 -4.78 9.67
N ALA A 217 -8.38 -4.32 9.51
CA ALA A 217 -7.25 -4.78 10.32
C ALA A 217 -7.50 -4.50 11.81
N ARG A 218 -8.03 -3.31 12.15
CA ARG A 218 -8.40 -2.96 13.52
C ARG A 218 -9.49 -3.87 14.08
N LYS A 219 -10.54 -4.12 13.31
CA LYS A 219 -11.60 -5.06 13.71
C LYS A 219 -11.04 -6.44 14.03
N TRP A 220 -10.21 -6.99 13.16
CA TRP A 220 -9.63 -8.32 13.35
C TRP A 220 -8.59 -8.37 14.49
N HIS A 221 -7.85 -7.30 14.69
CA HIS A 221 -6.93 -7.19 15.83
C HIS A 221 -7.69 -7.23 17.16
N ASN A 222 -8.77 -6.48 17.28
CA ASN A 222 -9.62 -6.48 18.47
C ASN A 222 -10.24 -7.87 18.74
N GLU A 223 -10.75 -8.54 17.70
CA GLU A 223 -11.26 -9.92 17.82
C GLU A 223 -10.19 -10.89 18.35
N LEU A 224 -8.93 -10.70 17.92
CA LEU A 224 -7.81 -11.55 18.35
C LEU A 224 -7.43 -11.30 19.83
N VAL A 225 -7.45 -10.04 20.26
CA VAL A 225 -7.17 -9.66 21.65
C VAL A 225 -8.27 -10.17 22.60
N PHE A 226 -9.54 -10.10 22.20
CA PHE A 226 -10.65 -10.66 23.00
C PHE A 226 -10.59 -12.17 23.18
N GLN A 227 -10.07 -12.90 22.21
CA GLN A 227 -9.95 -14.37 22.27
C GLN A 227 -8.72 -14.85 23.07
N ALA A 228 -7.77 -13.94 23.35
CA ALA A 228 -6.56 -14.25 24.11
C ALA A 228 -6.73 -13.99 25.64
N LYS A 229 -7.84 -13.37 26.03
CA LYS A 229 -8.29 -13.19 27.41
C LYS A 229 -9.25 -14.30 27.83
#